data_6e858a076adf7673543240e7fddc2b3d
#
_entry.id   6e858a076adf7673543240e7fddc2b3d
#
_cell.length_a   1.000
_cell.length_b   1.000
_cell.length_c   1.000
_cell.angle_alpha   90.00
_cell.angle_beta   90.00
_cell.angle_gamma   90.00
#
_symmetry.space_group_name_H-M   'P 1'
#
loop_
_entity.id
_entity.type
_entity.pdbx_description
1 polymer ?
#
loop_
_entity_poly.entity_id
_entity_poly.type
_entity_poly.pdbx_seq_one_letter_code
_entity_poly.pdbx_strand_id
1 'polypeptide(L)'
;MTEVDSNQELIDTLKQNETHMTDLIIAIKTICKQYPPAKNENKFIYGKLIEKKIIAIINKILPCLELDAGKKVGSEYKNDCSICFSDGCIKNYSIKASKSGGSPTLVNKRNKSEHNVIDCNFIICHIAKERLYIFKHSEELDEFLKDSHESIQYRSAIFKYLDKSEDNYYQFPRNEKMKRFNNEILPLINEIDIYSKLLDDLNNF
;
A
#
# COMPACT_ATOMS: atom_id res chain seq x y z
N MET A 1 -26.11 18.70 0.75
CA MET A 1 -25.36 17.58 1.38
C MET A 1 -23.91 17.80 1.00
N THR A 2 -23.03 18.05 1.96
CA THR A 2 -21.60 18.13 1.72
C THR A 2 -21.12 16.70 1.33
N GLU A 3 -20.50 16.57 0.17
CA GLU A 3 -19.88 15.32 -0.28
C GLU A 3 -18.87 14.91 0.82
N VAL A 4 -19.11 13.79 1.47
CA VAL A 4 -18.17 13.27 2.47
C VAL A 4 -16.91 12.85 1.71
N ASP A 5 -15.76 13.33 2.14
CA ASP A 5 -14.49 12.91 1.53
C ASP A 5 -14.29 11.41 1.81
N SER A 6 -14.46 10.59 0.78
CA SER A 6 -14.32 9.14 0.86
C SER A 6 -12.96 8.69 1.40
N ASN A 7 -11.91 9.47 1.20
CA ASN A 7 -10.59 9.16 1.74
C ASN A 7 -10.55 9.38 3.25
N GLN A 8 -11.22 10.44 3.74
CA GLN A 8 -11.35 10.69 5.18
C GLN A 8 -12.21 9.62 5.84
N GLU A 9 -13.35 9.24 5.22
CA GLU A 9 -14.18 8.13 5.72
C GLU A 9 -13.38 6.83 5.82
N LEU A 10 -12.56 6.51 4.82
CA LEU A 10 -11.70 5.33 4.87
C LEU A 10 -10.71 5.42 6.05
N ILE A 11 -10.01 6.54 6.21
CA ILE A 11 -9.05 6.74 7.31
C ILE A 11 -9.73 6.57 8.66
N ASP A 12 -10.91 7.17 8.85
CA ASP A 12 -11.63 7.11 10.12
C ASP A 12 -12.17 5.69 10.40
N THR A 13 -12.60 4.99 9.35
CA THR A 13 -13.00 3.58 9.46
C THR A 13 -11.82 2.69 9.86
N LEU A 14 -10.62 2.93 9.30
CA LEU A 14 -9.41 2.21 9.70
C LEU A 14 -9.03 2.48 11.16
N LYS A 15 -9.17 3.73 11.64
CA LYS A 15 -8.93 4.11 13.05
C LYS A 15 -9.85 3.36 14.02
N GLN A 16 -11.10 3.10 13.63
CA GLN A 16 -12.06 2.35 14.44
C GLN A 16 -11.80 0.84 14.47
N ASN A 17 -10.97 0.33 13.56
CA ASN A 17 -10.71 -1.10 13.37
C ASN A 17 -9.27 -1.50 13.73
N GLU A 18 -8.76 -1.05 14.88
CA GLU A 18 -7.37 -1.20 15.33
C GLU A 18 -6.87 -2.66 15.28
N THR A 19 -7.73 -3.63 15.66
CA THR A 19 -7.35 -5.05 15.66
C THR A 19 -7.00 -5.54 14.24
N HIS A 20 -7.85 -5.26 13.25
CA HIS A 20 -7.60 -5.63 11.86
C HIS A 20 -6.36 -4.92 11.30
N MET A 21 -6.14 -3.68 11.70
CA MET A 21 -4.98 -2.91 11.26
C MET A 21 -3.68 -3.38 11.92
N THR A 22 -3.75 -3.86 13.17
CA THR A 22 -2.62 -4.56 13.81
C THR A 22 -2.27 -5.84 13.07
N ASP A 23 -3.26 -6.64 12.68
CA ASP A 23 -3.04 -7.86 11.91
C ASP A 23 -2.46 -7.56 10.51
N LEU A 24 -2.88 -6.47 9.89
CA LEU A 24 -2.34 -6.03 8.60
C LEU A 24 -0.85 -5.69 8.70
N ILE A 25 -0.44 -4.86 9.65
CA ILE A 25 0.96 -4.46 9.75
C ILE A 25 1.87 -5.63 10.15
N ILE A 26 1.39 -6.56 10.99
CA ILE A 26 2.09 -7.80 11.30
C ILE A 26 2.30 -8.63 10.03
N ALA A 27 1.25 -8.83 9.23
CA ALA A 27 1.34 -9.57 7.97
C ALA A 27 2.31 -8.89 6.98
N ILE A 28 2.27 -7.57 6.85
CA ILE A 28 3.18 -6.80 5.99
C ILE A 28 4.64 -6.99 6.43
N LYS A 29 4.93 -6.87 7.72
CA LYS A 29 6.30 -7.07 8.25
C LYS A 29 6.79 -8.50 8.04
N THR A 30 5.91 -9.49 8.19
CA THR A 30 6.21 -10.89 7.91
C THR A 30 6.56 -11.09 6.43
N ILE A 31 5.74 -10.56 5.50
CA ILE A 31 6.02 -10.59 4.06
C ILE A 31 7.37 -9.94 3.74
N CYS A 32 7.68 -8.80 4.35
CA CYS A 32 8.95 -8.11 4.13
C CYS A 32 10.17 -8.90 4.61
N LYS A 33 10.00 -9.77 5.58
CA LYS A 33 11.04 -10.67 6.06
C LYS A 33 11.23 -11.88 5.15
N GLN A 34 10.13 -12.52 4.75
CA GLN A 34 10.16 -13.67 3.86
C GLN A 34 10.63 -13.31 2.43
N TYR A 35 10.28 -12.12 1.97
CA TYR A 35 10.63 -11.63 0.62
C TYR A 35 11.40 -10.31 0.70
N PRO A 36 12.68 -10.31 1.13
CA PRO A 36 13.45 -9.07 1.25
C PRO A 36 13.54 -8.35 -0.10
N PRO A 37 13.06 -7.12 -0.21
CA PRO A 37 13.00 -6.39 -1.49
C PRO A 37 14.37 -5.98 -2.06
N ALA A 38 15.45 -6.30 -1.35
CA ALA A 38 16.82 -6.08 -1.85
C ALA A 38 17.17 -6.97 -3.06
N LYS A 39 16.51 -8.12 -3.22
CA LYS A 39 16.64 -8.99 -4.38
C LYS A 39 15.63 -8.57 -5.44
N ASN A 40 16.09 -8.29 -6.67
CA ASN A 40 15.23 -7.80 -7.77
C ASN A 40 14.02 -8.71 -8.04
N GLU A 41 14.19 -10.02 -7.92
CA GLU A 41 13.15 -11.03 -8.12
C GLU A 41 12.00 -10.90 -7.12
N ASN A 42 12.29 -10.46 -5.89
CA ASN A 42 11.31 -10.36 -4.82
C ASN A 42 10.43 -9.09 -4.88
N LYS A 43 10.82 -8.07 -5.67
CA LYS A 43 10.10 -6.79 -5.70
C LYS A 43 8.63 -6.94 -6.12
N PHE A 44 8.39 -7.74 -7.16
CA PHE A 44 7.03 -7.97 -7.68
C PHE A 44 6.21 -8.85 -6.73
N ILE A 45 6.81 -9.93 -6.22
CA ILE A 45 6.16 -10.86 -5.29
C ILE A 45 5.75 -10.11 -4.02
N TYR A 46 6.68 -9.42 -3.40
CA TYR A 46 6.47 -8.60 -2.22
C TYR A 46 5.36 -7.55 -2.42
N GLY A 47 5.42 -6.77 -3.50
CA GLY A 47 4.41 -5.75 -3.79
C GLY A 47 3.02 -6.35 -3.95
N LYS A 48 2.88 -7.43 -4.72
CA LYS A 48 1.60 -8.10 -4.94
C LYS A 48 1.04 -8.77 -3.68
N LEU A 49 1.88 -9.36 -2.84
CA LEU A 49 1.43 -9.94 -1.58
C LEU A 49 0.90 -8.88 -0.60
N ILE A 50 1.57 -7.73 -0.50
CA ILE A 50 1.11 -6.61 0.34
C ILE A 50 -0.20 -6.04 -0.20
N GLU A 51 -0.31 -5.80 -1.50
CA GLU A 51 -1.54 -5.35 -2.16
C GLU A 51 -2.72 -6.27 -1.80
N LYS A 52 -2.58 -7.58 -2.01
CA LYS A 52 -3.62 -8.57 -1.65
C LYS A 52 -3.97 -8.55 -0.16
N LYS A 53 -2.98 -8.37 0.72
CA LYS A 53 -3.24 -8.29 2.17
C LYS A 53 -4.01 -7.02 2.55
N ILE A 54 -3.68 -5.88 1.95
CA ILE A 54 -4.42 -4.63 2.15
C ILE A 54 -5.88 -4.82 1.72
N ILE A 55 -6.12 -5.32 0.50
CA ILE A 55 -7.48 -5.58 -0.01
C ILE A 55 -8.24 -6.54 0.92
N ALA A 56 -7.63 -7.65 1.31
CA ALA A 56 -8.28 -8.66 2.15
C ALA A 56 -8.64 -8.13 3.55
N ILE A 57 -7.85 -7.22 4.12
CA ILE A 57 -8.15 -6.61 5.42
C ILE A 57 -9.20 -5.51 5.28
N ILE A 58 -9.08 -4.66 4.26
CA ILE A 58 -10.11 -3.63 4.01
C ILE A 58 -11.47 -4.30 3.77
N ASN A 59 -11.53 -5.41 3.03
CA ASN A 59 -12.78 -6.14 2.76
C ASN A 59 -13.43 -6.76 4.02
N LYS A 60 -12.73 -6.85 5.13
CA LYS A 60 -13.31 -7.23 6.43
C LYS A 60 -14.00 -6.05 7.14
N ILE A 61 -13.70 -4.85 6.72
CA ILE A 61 -14.12 -3.60 7.36
C ILE A 61 -15.14 -2.86 6.50
N LEU A 62 -14.87 -2.77 5.20
CA LEU A 62 -15.72 -2.16 4.17
C LEU A 62 -15.80 -3.09 2.97
N PRO A 63 -16.95 -3.15 2.25
CA PRO A 63 -17.03 -3.90 1.02
C PRO A 63 -15.95 -3.45 0.02
N CYS A 64 -15.01 -4.35 -0.27
CA CYS A 64 -13.85 -4.08 -1.13
C CYS A 64 -13.67 -5.22 -2.13
N LEU A 65 -13.74 -4.91 -3.41
CA LEU A 65 -13.53 -5.87 -4.49
C LEU A 65 -12.15 -5.68 -5.10
N GLU A 66 -11.39 -6.79 -5.19
CA GLU A 66 -10.17 -6.84 -5.99
C GLU A 66 -10.54 -6.71 -7.47
N LEU A 67 -9.91 -5.78 -8.18
CA LEU A 67 -10.12 -5.60 -9.61
C LEU A 67 -9.13 -6.47 -10.38
N ASP A 68 -9.66 -7.20 -11.38
CA ASP A 68 -8.83 -8.06 -12.21
C ASP A 68 -7.87 -7.22 -13.07
N ALA A 69 -6.58 -7.40 -12.78
CA ALA A 69 -5.49 -6.72 -13.47
C ALA A 69 -5.38 -7.04 -14.97
N GLY A 70 -6.15 -8.03 -15.46
CA GLY A 70 -6.07 -8.55 -16.83
C GLY A 70 -6.94 -7.85 -17.86
N LYS A 71 -8.01 -7.18 -17.46
CA LYS A 71 -8.94 -6.54 -18.42
C LYS A 71 -8.59 -5.07 -18.61
N LYS A 72 -7.88 -4.78 -19.69
CA LYS A 72 -7.81 -3.41 -20.24
C LYS A 72 -9.21 -3.05 -20.77
N VAL A 73 -9.93 -2.21 -20.06
CA VAL A 73 -11.11 -1.54 -20.58
C VAL A 73 -10.71 -0.10 -20.81
N GLY A 74 -10.36 0.24 -22.05
CA GLY A 74 -10.04 1.61 -22.45
C GLY A 74 -8.73 2.19 -21.88
N SER A 75 -8.62 3.51 -21.95
CA SER A 75 -7.49 4.33 -21.49
C SER A 75 -7.48 4.59 -19.97
N GLU A 76 -8.23 3.81 -19.20
CA GLU A 76 -8.35 4.04 -17.75
C GLU A 76 -7.11 3.58 -16.99
N TYR A 77 -6.73 4.38 -16.00
CA TYR A 77 -5.68 4.06 -15.06
C TYR A 77 -6.03 2.76 -14.31
N LYS A 78 -5.09 1.82 -14.27
CA LYS A 78 -5.31 0.51 -13.69
C LYS A 78 -5.43 0.60 -12.17
N ASN A 79 -6.64 0.49 -11.66
CA ASN A 79 -6.91 0.40 -10.24
C ASN A 79 -6.77 -1.06 -9.76
N ASP A 80 -6.43 -1.22 -8.50
CA ASP A 80 -6.21 -2.53 -7.89
C ASP A 80 -7.45 -3.01 -7.10
N CYS A 81 -8.28 -2.08 -6.61
CA CYS A 81 -9.54 -2.41 -5.95
C CYS A 81 -10.60 -1.31 -6.06
N SER A 82 -11.87 -1.69 -5.80
CA SER A 82 -13.01 -0.80 -5.62
C SER A 82 -13.52 -0.91 -4.19
N ILE A 83 -13.72 0.21 -3.51
CA ILE A 83 -14.27 0.28 -2.15
C ILE A 83 -15.65 0.94 -2.22
N CYS A 84 -16.65 0.32 -1.58
CA CYS A 84 -17.99 0.85 -1.43
C CYS A 84 -18.13 1.50 -0.06
N PHE A 85 -18.51 2.77 -0.03
CA PHE A 85 -18.66 3.59 1.18
C PHE A 85 -20.10 3.58 1.70
N SER A 86 -20.30 4.12 2.89
CA SER A 86 -21.59 4.10 3.62
C SER A 86 -22.72 4.81 2.88
N ASP A 87 -22.42 5.82 2.07
CA ASP A 87 -23.34 6.54 1.20
C ASP A 87 -23.68 5.82 -0.11
N GLY A 88 -23.10 4.62 -0.34
CA GLY A 88 -23.21 3.86 -1.58
C GLY A 88 -22.24 4.31 -2.68
N CYS A 89 -21.40 5.32 -2.42
CA CYS A 89 -20.37 5.75 -3.35
C CYS A 89 -19.31 4.66 -3.54
N ILE A 90 -18.88 4.44 -4.77
CA ILE A 90 -17.80 3.50 -5.10
C ILE A 90 -16.61 4.29 -5.59
N LYS A 91 -15.45 4.07 -4.95
CA LYS A 91 -14.18 4.67 -5.39
C LYS A 91 -13.17 3.58 -5.71
N ASN A 92 -12.42 3.81 -6.77
CA ASN A 92 -11.36 2.91 -7.21
C ASN A 92 -10.02 3.40 -6.68
N TYR A 93 -9.19 2.46 -6.22
CA TYR A 93 -7.86 2.76 -5.65
C TYR A 93 -6.77 1.97 -6.34
N SER A 94 -5.63 2.65 -6.55
CA SER A 94 -4.38 1.97 -6.87
C SER A 94 -3.54 1.81 -5.60
N ILE A 95 -3.08 0.58 -5.35
CA ILE A 95 -2.33 0.24 -4.14
C ILE A 95 -0.85 0.11 -4.48
N LYS A 96 0.00 0.72 -3.67
CA LYS A 96 1.46 0.64 -3.81
C LYS A 96 2.10 0.37 -2.46
N ALA A 97 3.28 -0.25 -2.48
CA ALA A 97 4.09 -0.49 -1.28
C ALA A 97 5.47 0.11 -1.43
N SER A 98 5.96 0.77 -0.37
CA SER A 98 7.30 1.33 -0.30
C SER A 98 7.96 0.92 1.02
N LYS A 99 9.13 0.28 0.95
CA LYS A 99 9.85 -0.15 2.16
C LYS A 99 10.46 1.05 2.92
N SER A 100 11.15 1.93 2.22
CA SER A 100 12.01 2.98 2.80
C SER A 100 11.78 4.38 2.24
N GLY A 101 10.61 4.62 1.62
CA GLY A 101 10.33 5.89 0.95
C GLY A 101 10.92 6.00 -0.46
N GLY A 102 11.41 4.88 -1.00
CA GLY A 102 11.70 4.75 -2.43
C GLY A 102 10.40 4.95 -3.22
N SER A 103 10.51 5.60 -4.35
CA SER A 103 9.38 6.08 -5.15
C SER A 103 8.59 4.94 -5.77
N PRO A 104 7.35 4.68 -5.37
CA PRO A 104 6.50 3.85 -6.20
C PRO A 104 6.26 4.60 -7.52
N THR A 105 6.54 3.94 -8.65
CA THR A 105 6.22 4.50 -9.95
C THR A 105 4.72 4.45 -10.14
N LEU A 106 4.06 5.58 -10.31
CA LEU A 106 2.63 5.63 -10.52
C LEU A 106 2.26 5.41 -11.98
N VAL A 107 2.91 6.11 -12.88
CA VAL A 107 2.63 6.07 -14.31
C VAL A 107 3.91 6.21 -15.11
N ASN A 108 4.03 5.43 -16.16
CA ASN A 108 5.09 5.61 -17.14
C ASN A 108 4.67 6.72 -18.13
N LYS A 109 5.32 7.88 -18.07
CA LYS A 109 5.02 9.06 -18.95
C LYS A 109 5.26 8.79 -20.45
N ARG A 110 5.86 7.66 -20.83
CA ARG A 110 6.02 7.30 -22.25
C ARG A 110 4.68 7.26 -22.99
N ASN A 111 3.58 7.11 -22.26
CA ASN A 111 2.20 7.12 -22.82
C ASN A 111 1.42 8.36 -22.35
N LYS A 112 2.06 9.54 -22.40
CA LYS A 112 1.46 10.82 -21.94
C LYS A 112 0.09 11.17 -22.53
N SER A 113 -0.26 10.63 -23.69
CA SER A 113 -1.54 10.88 -24.35
C SER A 113 -2.70 10.04 -23.82
N GLU A 114 -2.44 9.03 -22.96
CA GLU A 114 -3.44 8.01 -22.64
C GLU A 114 -3.86 7.96 -21.16
N HIS A 115 -3.11 8.61 -20.24
CA HIS A 115 -3.40 8.45 -18.80
C HIS A 115 -3.37 9.79 -18.06
N ASN A 116 -4.56 10.29 -17.78
CA ASN A 116 -4.72 11.35 -16.79
C ASN A 116 -4.68 10.74 -15.39
N VAL A 117 -3.63 11.05 -14.61
CA VAL A 117 -3.47 10.59 -13.20
C VAL A 117 -4.27 11.46 -12.25
N ILE A 118 -4.68 12.65 -12.70
CA ILE A 118 -5.50 13.57 -11.92
C ILE A 118 -6.82 12.86 -11.59
N ASP A 119 -7.25 13.03 -10.37
CA ASP A 119 -8.45 12.39 -9.80
C ASP A 119 -8.35 10.88 -9.46
N CYS A 120 -7.19 10.24 -9.66
CA CYS A 120 -6.99 8.87 -9.20
C CYS A 120 -6.78 8.83 -7.68
N ASN A 121 -7.37 7.82 -7.03
CA ASN A 121 -7.14 7.57 -5.60
C ASN A 121 -6.03 6.55 -5.39
N PHE A 122 -5.24 6.76 -4.36
CA PHE A 122 -4.11 5.91 -4.01
C PHE A 122 -4.12 5.48 -2.56
N ILE A 123 -3.69 4.25 -2.34
CA ILE A 123 -3.29 3.73 -1.03
C ILE A 123 -1.82 3.36 -1.12
N ILE A 124 -0.95 4.10 -0.43
CA ILE A 124 0.49 3.80 -0.41
C ILE A 124 0.90 3.31 0.98
N CYS A 125 1.28 2.04 1.08
CA CYS A 125 1.85 1.50 2.29
C CYS A 125 3.32 1.89 2.41
N HIS A 126 3.64 2.80 3.31
CA HIS A 126 5.02 3.15 3.67
C HIS A 126 5.45 2.37 4.91
N ILE A 127 6.18 1.28 4.69
CA ILE A 127 6.45 0.28 5.72
C ILE A 127 7.34 0.83 6.83
N ALA A 128 8.42 1.54 6.50
CA ALA A 128 9.33 2.10 7.49
C ALA A 128 8.69 3.17 8.39
N LYS A 129 7.70 3.92 7.89
CA LYS A 129 6.92 4.87 8.70
C LYS A 129 5.74 4.24 9.41
N GLU A 130 5.41 3.00 9.06
CA GLU A 130 4.21 2.30 9.53
C GLU A 130 2.94 3.12 9.25
N ARG A 131 2.78 3.56 7.96
CA ARG A 131 1.66 4.40 7.51
C ARG A 131 1.03 3.85 6.24
N LEU A 132 -0.29 4.00 6.16
CA LEU A 132 -1.02 3.95 4.89
C LEU A 132 -1.36 5.38 4.50
N TYR A 133 -0.74 5.90 3.45
CA TYR A 133 -1.15 7.16 2.83
C TYR A 133 -2.34 6.89 1.93
N ILE A 134 -3.42 7.64 2.12
CA ILE A 134 -4.69 7.51 1.41
C ILE A 134 -5.02 8.90 0.88
N PHE A 135 -4.99 9.07 -0.43
CA PHE A 135 -5.14 10.39 -1.02
C PHE A 135 -5.61 10.31 -2.47
N LYS A 136 -6.18 11.40 -2.95
CA LYS A 136 -6.50 11.63 -4.34
C LYS A 136 -5.36 12.44 -4.98
N HIS A 137 -4.92 12.05 -6.18
CA HIS A 137 -3.96 12.84 -6.93
C HIS A 137 -4.66 14.08 -7.47
N SER A 138 -4.14 15.26 -7.16
CA SER A 138 -4.69 16.56 -7.54
C SER A 138 -3.72 17.33 -8.43
N GLU A 139 -4.21 18.38 -9.09
CA GLU A 139 -3.39 19.31 -9.84
C GLU A 139 -2.32 19.98 -8.96
N GLU A 140 -2.68 20.34 -7.72
CA GLU A 140 -1.75 20.93 -6.74
C GLU A 140 -0.60 19.96 -6.43
N LEU A 141 -0.93 18.67 -6.25
CA LEU A 141 0.07 17.62 -6.03
C LEU A 141 0.94 17.43 -7.27
N ASP A 142 0.35 17.44 -8.46
CA ASP A 142 1.10 17.34 -9.72
C ASP A 142 2.04 18.54 -9.91
N GLU A 143 1.59 19.74 -9.55
CA GLU A 143 2.42 20.93 -9.53
C GLU A 143 3.57 20.86 -8.54
N PHE A 144 3.31 20.36 -7.33
CA PHE A 144 4.34 20.16 -6.32
C PHE A 144 5.40 19.15 -6.78
N LEU A 145 4.99 18.14 -7.53
CA LEU A 145 5.84 17.06 -8.05
C LEU A 145 6.48 17.42 -9.40
N LYS A 146 6.32 18.64 -9.90
CA LYS A 146 6.87 19.10 -11.20
C LYS A 146 8.36 18.80 -11.32
N ASP A 147 8.61 17.55 -11.65
CA ASP A 147 9.93 17.05 -11.94
C ASP A 147 9.97 16.62 -13.42
N SER A 148 11.02 17.02 -14.09
CA SER A 148 11.27 16.87 -15.52
C SER A 148 11.39 15.44 -16.04
N HIS A 149 11.01 14.41 -15.25
CA HIS A 149 11.21 13.02 -15.60
C HIS A 149 10.09 12.42 -16.46
N GLU A 150 10.46 11.47 -17.30
CA GLU A 150 9.57 10.70 -18.18
C GLU A 150 8.56 9.80 -17.45
N SER A 151 8.61 9.74 -16.12
CA SER A 151 7.67 9.00 -15.29
C SER A 151 7.28 9.78 -14.05
N ILE A 152 5.99 9.75 -13.68
CA ILE A 152 5.57 10.26 -12.38
C ILE A 152 6.06 9.26 -11.34
N GLN A 153 7.17 9.62 -10.70
CA GLN A 153 7.68 8.89 -9.55
C GLN A 153 7.34 9.71 -8.32
N TYR A 154 6.54 9.15 -7.42
CA TYR A 154 6.41 9.72 -6.10
C TYR A 154 7.72 9.53 -5.35
N ARG A 155 8.66 10.42 -5.56
CA ARG A 155 9.88 10.48 -4.77
C ARG A 155 9.55 10.75 -3.31
N SER A 156 10.53 10.64 -2.44
CA SER A 156 10.37 10.97 -1.01
C SER A 156 9.69 12.32 -0.75
N ALA A 157 9.68 13.22 -1.74
CA ALA A 157 8.99 14.50 -1.70
C ALA A 157 7.47 14.36 -1.49
N ILE A 158 6.83 13.33 -2.07
CA ILE A 158 5.38 13.15 -1.85
C ILE A 158 5.06 12.93 -0.39
N PHE A 159 5.88 12.13 0.30
CA PHE A 159 5.65 11.86 1.72
C PHE A 159 5.82 13.10 2.58
N LYS A 160 6.69 14.04 2.17
CA LYS A 160 6.80 15.36 2.82
C LYS A 160 5.56 16.22 2.60
N TYR A 161 4.93 16.11 1.43
CA TYR A 161 3.68 16.81 1.15
C TYR A 161 2.52 16.19 1.95
N LEU A 162 2.36 14.89 1.90
CA LEU A 162 1.27 14.17 2.57
C LEU A 162 1.39 14.22 4.11
N ASP A 163 2.61 14.27 4.66
CA ASP A 163 2.84 14.39 6.11
C ASP A 163 2.40 15.73 6.71
N LYS A 164 2.03 16.73 5.89
CA LYS A 164 1.54 18.03 6.37
C LYS A 164 0.16 17.96 7.01
N SER A 165 -0.65 16.95 6.67
CA SER A 165 -1.96 16.72 7.27
C SER A 165 -2.15 15.26 7.67
N GLU A 166 -2.72 15.04 8.86
CA GLU A 166 -3.10 13.70 9.33
C GLU A 166 -4.29 13.12 8.54
N ASP A 167 -5.00 13.95 7.78
CA ASP A 167 -6.08 13.51 6.89
C ASP A 167 -5.58 12.76 5.65
N ASN A 168 -4.27 12.76 5.41
CA ASN A 168 -3.67 12.07 4.28
C ASN A 168 -3.16 10.66 4.60
N TYR A 169 -3.21 10.24 5.86
CA TYR A 169 -2.67 8.92 6.22
C TYR A 169 -3.32 8.33 7.47
N TYR A 170 -3.31 7.01 7.50
CA TYR A 170 -3.55 6.20 8.68
C TYR A 170 -2.23 5.76 9.30
N GLN A 171 -2.03 6.03 10.60
CA GLN A 171 -0.86 5.55 11.36
C GLN A 171 -1.18 4.18 11.96
N PHE A 172 -0.37 3.17 11.65
CA PHE A 172 -0.54 1.84 12.23
C PHE A 172 -0.38 1.86 13.76
N PRO A 173 -1.15 1.01 14.48
CA PRO A 173 -1.12 0.97 15.94
C PRO A 173 0.25 0.53 16.49
N ARG A 174 0.61 1.07 17.65
CA ARG A 174 1.79 0.67 18.42
C ARG A 174 1.40 0.02 19.75
N ASN A 175 0.41 -0.87 19.70
CA ASN A 175 -0.12 -1.57 20.86
C ASN A 175 0.79 -2.71 21.36
N GLU A 176 0.41 -3.35 22.46
CA GLU A 176 1.17 -4.43 23.08
C GLU A 176 1.36 -5.64 22.14
N LYS A 177 0.35 -5.96 21.30
CA LYS A 177 0.45 -7.01 20.28
C LYS A 177 1.58 -6.72 19.28
N MET A 178 1.72 -5.47 18.84
CA MET A 178 2.81 -5.04 17.97
C MET A 178 4.17 -5.07 18.67
N LYS A 179 4.23 -4.63 19.92
CA LYS A 179 5.49 -4.70 20.70
C LYS A 179 5.94 -6.15 20.84
N ARG A 180 5.04 -7.04 21.24
CA ARG A 180 5.33 -8.46 21.35
C ARG A 180 5.76 -9.07 20.01
N PHE A 181 5.07 -8.76 18.93
CA PHE A 181 5.46 -9.22 17.60
C PHE A 181 6.88 -8.76 17.22
N ASN A 182 7.19 -7.49 17.39
CA ASN A 182 8.50 -6.95 17.02
C ASN A 182 9.64 -7.52 17.85
N ASN A 183 9.42 -7.76 19.16
CA ASN A 183 10.47 -8.14 20.09
C ASN A 183 10.67 -9.66 20.18
N GLU A 184 9.59 -10.44 20.08
CA GLU A 184 9.62 -11.87 20.33
C GLU A 184 9.48 -12.70 19.05
N ILE A 185 8.54 -12.33 18.15
CA ILE A 185 8.15 -13.16 17.01
C ILE A 185 8.96 -12.83 15.77
N LEU A 186 9.11 -11.56 15.45
CA LEU A 186 9.80 -11.13 14.22
C LEU A 186 11.28 -11.59 14.15
N PRO A 187 12.06 -11.64 15.23
CA PRO A 187 13.38 -12.26 15.22
C PRO A 187 13.35 -13.74 14.86
N LEU A 188 12.39 -14.50 15.42
CA LEU A 188 12.29 -15.96 15.21
C LEU A 188 11.91 -16.34 13.76
N ILE A 189 11.19 -15.49 13.05
CA ILE A 189 10.85 -15.76 11.64
C ILE A 189 12.12 -15.92 10.78
N ASN A 190 13.18 -15.19 11.09
CA ASN A 190 14.46 -15.35 10.40
C ASN A 190 15.14 -16.70 10.69
N GLU A 191 15.00 -17.21 11.90
CA GLU A 191 15.61 -18.48 12.30
C GLU A 191 14.91 -19.65 11.62
N ILE A 192 13.57 -19.63 11.58
CA ILE A 192 12.76 -20.67 10.91
C ILE A 192 13.11 -20.75 9.42
N ASP A 193 13.29 -19.62 8.75
CA ASP A 193 13.64 -19.57 7.32
C ASP A 193 15.04 -20.15 7.04
N ILE A 194 15.99 -19.96 7.96
CA ILE A 194 17.33 -20.55 7.88
C ILE A 194 17.25 -22.07 8.08
N TYR A 195 16.47 -22.55 9.05
CA TYR A 195 16.30 -23.99 9.31
C TYR A 195 15.56 -24.69 8.15
N SER A 196 14.53 -24.05 7.57
CA SER A 196 13.82 -24.60 6.40
C SER A 196 14.77 -24.77 5.21
N LYS A 197 15.60 -23.78 4.91
CA LYS A 197 16.60 -23.86 3.83
C LYS A 197 17.65 -24.92 4.09
N LEU A 198 18.14 -25.04 5.33
CA LEU A 198 19.08 -26.10 5.72
C LEU A 198 18.47 -27.50 5.58
N LEU A 199 17.19 -27.67 5.91
CA LEU A 199 16.46 -28.92 5.72
C LEU A 199 16.26 -29.25 4.24
N ASP A 200 15.93 -28.25 3.41
CA ASP A 200 15.79 -28.42 1.96
C ASP A 200 17.13 -28.78 1.32
N ASP A 201 18.22 -28.15 1.73
CA ASP A 201 19.57 -28.48 1.29
C ASP A 201 19.98 -29.89 1.70
N LEU A 202 19.65 -30.34 2.92
CA LEU A 202 19.95 -31.70 3.41
C LEU A 202 19.11 -32.77 2.71
N ASN A 203 17.89 -32.47 2.28
CA ASN A 203 17.03 -33.41 1.58
C ASN A 203 17.38 -33.52 0.08
N ASN A 204 18.21 -32.63 -0.45
CA ASN A 204 18.67 -32.64 -1.84
C ASN A 204 20.08 -33.26 -1.99
N PHE A 205 20.67 -33.81 -0.90
CA PHE A 205 21.88 -34.65 -0.88
C PHE A 205 21.48 -36.13 -0.77
#